data_abb242f1b5739431d61682853b804a5a
#
_entry.id   abb242f1b5739431d61682853b804a5a
#
_cell.length_a   1.000
_cell.length_b   1.000
_cell.length_c   1.000
_cell.angle_alpha   90.00
_cell.angle_beta   90.00
_cell.angle_gamma   90.00
#
_symmetry.space_group_name_H-M   'P 1'
#
loop_
_entity.id
_entity.type
_entity.pdbx_description
1 polymer ?
#
loop_
_entity_poly.entity_id
_entity_poly.type
_entity_poly.pdbx_seq_one_letter_code
_entity_poly.pdbx_strand_id
1 'polypeptide(L)'
;MKYSLDSISKDYLKESKYKYDLTAKVLKWSNGTIKDPMTNMHKLPHHLVKDYAEQDVNLTLKLWELFDTKYLDKVLYTKDKEDGSKESKTCRKIFQLETKLFPCLVDMKFKGVKIDVEKAKTLGKWLDKRKNNLLKIIKKHTKIDVQIWAASSIKKLLEHQKITDYKKTKDRTKKLKDKKGKPIIDKETGKIKTEIIESTTPKLPKDYLKTHKNRFLHMILKARECDKAKNTFIEGLLGFVHKGRIHADINQIRSDQGGTVTGRFSMSNPNLQQIPAKGMVGKKMRELFIPDEGCTWG
;
A
#
# COMPACT_ATOMS: atom_id res chain seq x y z
N MET A 1 -10.44 14.46 -3.61
CA MET A 1 -9.57 15.45 -4.29
C MET A 1 -8.40 14.70 -4.85
N LYS A 2 -8.04 14.94 -6.11
CA LYS A 2 -6.81 14.42 -6.72
C LYS A 2 -5.71 15.45 -6.54
N TYR A 3 -4.48 14.99 -6.38
CA TYR A 3 -3.32 15.85 -6.08
C TYR A 3 -2.33 15.97 -7.25
N SER A 4 -2.75 15.55 -8.46
CA SER A 4 -1.94 15.77 -9.66
C SER A 4 -1.93 17.25 -10.05
N LEU A 5 -0.85 17.71 -10.68
CA LEU A 5 -0.72 19.10 -11.14
C LEU A 5 -1.94 19.52 -11.99
N ASP A 6 -2.39 18.68 -12.92
CA ASP A 6 -3.56 18.95 -13.75
C ASP A 6 -4.85 19.14 -12.93
N SER A 7 -5.08 18.28 -11.92
CA SER A 7 -6.28 18.40 -11.08
C SER A 7 -6.25 19.66 -10.22
N ILE A 8 -5.10 19.97 -9.60
CA ILE A 8 -4.95 21.17 -8.77
C ILE A 8 -5.07 22.44 -9.63
N SER A 9 -4.46 22.47 -10.81
CA SER A 9 -4.57 23.60 -11.72
C SER A 9 -6.00 23.85 -12.20
N LYS A 10 -6.76 22.80 -12.49
CA LYS A 10 -8.19 22.92 -12.81
C LYS A 10 -9.01 23.45 -11.65
N ASP A 11 -8.75 22.98 -10.44
CA ASP A 11 -9.50 23.36 -9.24
C ASP A 11 -9.23 24.83 -8.86
N TYR A 12 -7.99 25.28 -8.90
CA TYR A 12 -7.55 26.58 -8.36
C TYR A 12 -7.32 27.66 -9.42
N LEU A 13 -6.76 27.33 -10.60
CA LEU A 13 -6.46 28.26 -11.66
C LEU A 13 -7.50 28.25 -12.77
N LYS A 14 -8.39 27.26 -12.83
CA LYS A 14 -9.31 26.98 -13.94
C LYS A 14 -8.56 26.72 -15.25
N GLU A 15 -7.30 26.31 -15.17
CA GLU A 15 -6.44 25.97 -16.28
C GLU A 15 -6.17 24.46 -16.32
N SER A 16 -5.98 23.90 -17.50
CA SER A 16 -5.64 22.49 -17.69
C SER A 16 -4.19 22.34 -18.16
N LYS A 17 -3.53 21.30 -17.66
CA LYS A 17 -2.23 20.87 -18.15
C LYS A 17 -2.23 20.54 -19.65
N TYR A 18 -3.37 20.10 -20.19
CA TYR A 18 -3.48 19.56 -21.53
C TYR A 18 -4.31 20.44 -22.47
N LYS A 19 -3.65 21.41 -23.12
CA LYS A 19 -4.03 21.86 -24.44
C LYS A 19 -3.34 21.03 -25.54
N TYR A 20 -2.38 20.19 -25.18
CA TYR A 20 -1.53 19.46 -26.11
C TYR A 20 -1.63 17.96 -25.88
N ASP A 21 -2.06 17.25 -26.91
CA ASP A 21 -2.02 15.80 -26.91
C ASP A 21 -0.61 15.30 -27.27
N LEU A 22 0.26 15.23 -26.26
CA LEU A 22 1.61 14.69 -26.42
C LEU A 22 1.56 13.26 -26.98
N THR A 23 0.56 12.49 -26.60
CA THR A 23 0.41 11.10 -27.03
C THR A 23 0.18 11.01 -28.52
N ALA A 24 -0.74 11.82 -29.08
CA ALA A 24 -1.01 11.83 -30.51
C ALA A 24 0.21 12.30 -31.31
N LYS A 25 0.91 13.36 -30.85
CA LYS A 25 2.15 13.84 -31.50
C LYS A 25 3.24 12.78 -31.52
N VAL A 26 3.46 12.10 -30.39
CA VAL A 26 4.51 11.08 -30.28
C VAL A 26 4.17 9.83 -31.09
N LEU A 27 2.91 9.39 -31.09
CA LEU A 27 2.46 8.29 -31.95
C LEU A 27 2.70 8.58 -33.42
N LYS A 28 2.38 9.80 -33.88
CA LYS A 28 2.61 10.22 -35.26
C LYS A 28 4.11 10.27 -35.59
N TRP A 29 4.92 10.87 -34.72
CA TRP A 29 6.38 10.99 -34.91
C TRP A 29 7.08 9.64 -34.93
N SER A 30 6.69 8.72 -34.03
CA SER A 30 7.30 7.41 -33.88
C SER A 30 6.69 6.31 -34.78
N ASN A 31 5.79 6.68 -35.70
CA ASN A 31 5.03 5.72 -36.52
C ASN A 31 4.39 4.60 -35.67
N GLY A 32 3.85 4.96 -34.51
CA GLY A 32 3.16 4.03 -33.58
C GLY A 32 4.06 3.14 -32.74
N THR A 33 5.40 3.29 -32.81
CA THR A 33 6.33 2.45 -32.02
C THR A 33 6.35 2.83 -30.54
N ILE A 34 6.17 4.11 -30.19
CA ILE A 34 6.10 4.59 -28.82
C ILE A 34 4.64 4.86 -28.45
N LYS A 35 4.03 3.87 -27.78
CA LYS A 35 2.61 3.95 -27.35
C LYS A 35 2.42 4.75 -26.05
N ASP A 36 3.41 4.75 -25.17
CA ASP A 36 3.39 5.48 -23.91
C ASP A 36 4.51 6.50 -23.85
N PRO A 37 4.24 7.78 -24.21
CA PRO A 37 5.24 8.84 -24.19
C PRO A 37 5.68 9.21 -22.78
N MET A 38 4.84 9.03 -21.75
CA MET A 38 5.20 9.40 -20.38
C MET A 38 6.32 8.53 -19.83
N THR A 39 6.22 7.21 -20.05
CA THR A 39 7.27 6.26 -19.63
C THR A 39 8.55 6.40 -20.48
N ASN A 40 8.44 6.87 -21.72
CA ASN A 40 9.54 6.98 -22.67
C ASN A 40 9.99 8.42 -22.94
N MET A 41 9.64 9.38 -22.08
CA MET A 41 9.90 10.81 -22.28
C MET A 41 11.38 11.11 -22.53
N HIS A 42 12.28 10.38 -21.86
CA HIS A 42 13.75 10.50 -22.01
C HIS A 42 14.28 10.11 -23.41
N LYS A 43 13.47 9.44 -24.23
CA LYS A 43 13.80 9.05 -25.62
C LYS A 43 13.24 10.02 -26.65
N LEU A 44 12.43 10.98 -26.24
CA LEU A 44 11.74 11.87 -27.14
C LEU A 44 12.62 13.09 -27.49
N PRO A 45 12.57 13.56 -28.75
CA PRO A 45 13.27 14.80 -29.10
C PRO A 45 12.64 16.00 -28.37
N HIS A 46 13.47 16.97 -28.02
CA HIS A 46 13.10 18.12 -27.19
C HIS A 46 11.92 18.91 -27.75
N HIS A 47 11.80 19.07 -29.06
CA HIS A 47 10.73 19.83 -29.69
C HIS A 47 9.33 19.20 -29.49
N LEU A 48 9.25 17.90 -29.23
CA LEU A 48 7.98 17.23 -28.89
C LEU A 48 7.60 17.43 -27.42
N VAL A 49 8.60 17.56 -26.54
CA VAL A 49 8.40 17.64 -25.09
C VAL A 49 8.31 19.08 -24.60
N LYS A 50 8.86 20.05 -25.38
CA LYS A 50 9.00 21.44 -24.98
C LYS A 50 7.71 22.05 -24.44
N ASP A 51 6.64 22.08 -25.23
CA ASP A 51 5.37 22.71 -24.88
C ASP A 51 4.77 22.08 -23.60
N TYR A 52 4.94 20.76 -23.45
CA TYR A 52 4.48 20.04 -22.27
C TYR A 52 5.28 20.46 -21.03
N ALA A 53 6.61 20.54 -21.13
CA ALA A 53 7.46 20.91 -20.01
C ALA A 53 7.27 22.38 -19.62
N GLU A 54 7.18 23.29 -20.58
CA GLU A 54 6.89 24.71 -20.34
C GLU A 54 5.55 24.91 -19.61
N GLN A 55 4.51 24.19 -20.04
CA GLN A 55 3.21 24.27 -19.38
C GLN A 55 3.23 23.75 -17.93
N ASP A 56 3.99 22.67 -17.66
CA ASP A 56 4.14 22.16 -16.30
C ASP A 56 4.82 23.18 -15.38
N VAL A 57 5.85 23.85 -15.85
CA VAL A 57 6.56 24.90 -15.11
C VAL A 57 5.65 26.11 -14.87
N ASN A 58 4.97 26.58 -15.90
CA ASN A 58 4.07 27.74 -15.83
C ASN A 58 2.92 27.52 -14.84
N LEU A 59 2.29 26.35 -14.89
CA LEU A 59 1.19 26.01 -13.94
C LEU A 59 1.72 25.91 -12.52
N THR A 60 2.90 25.33 -12.33
CA THR A 60 3.53 25.22 -11.01
C THR A 60 3.83 26.61 -10.43
N LEU A 61 4.38 27.53 -11.23
CA LEU A 61 4.66 28.89 -10.80
C LEU A 61 3.37 29.64 -10.43
N LYS A 62 2.37 29.60 -11.29
CA LYS A 62 1.06 30.25 -11.03
C LYS A 62 0.39 29.71 -9.75
N LEU A 63 0.48 28.39 -9.52
CA LEU A 63 -0.04 27.79 -8.29
C LEU A 63 0.75 28.25 -7.07
N TRP A 64 2.06 28.33 -7.19
CA TRP A 64 2.90 28.85 -6.12
C TRP A 64 2.51 30.29 -5.76
N GLU A 65 2.44 31.19 -6.72
CA GLU A 65 2.04 32.59 -6.53
C GLU A 65 0.66 32.70 -5.88
N LEU A 66 -0.31 31.91 -6.36
CA LEU A 66 -1.65 31.88 -5.80
C LEU A 66 -1.65 31.38 -4.34
N PHE A 67 -0.93 30.32 -4.05
CA PHE A 67 -0.91 29.75 -2.70
C PHE A 67 -0.14 30.64 -1.73
N ASP A 68 0.97 31.20 -2.15
CA ASP A 68 1.79 32.10 -1.33
C ASP A 68 0.99 33.36 -0.93
N THR A 69 0.29 33.98 -1.87
CA THR A 69 -0.43 35.22 -1.64
C THR A 69 -1.80 35.06 -0.95
N LYS A 70 -2.52 33.97 -1.25
CA LYS A 70 -3.94 33.86 -0.81
C LYS A 70 -4.21 32.79 0.24
N TYR A 71 -3.37 31.76 0.33
CA TYR A 71 -3.71 30.59 1.14
C TYR A 71 -2.76 30.32 2.30
N LEU A 72 -1.45 30.55 2.14
CA LEU A 72 -0.49 30.20 3.18
C LEU A 72 -0.67 31.00 4.46
N ASP A 73 -1.02 32.28 4.37
CA ASP A 73 -1.22 33.16 5.55
C ASP A 73 -2.66 33.17 6.06
N LYS A 74 -3.57 32.45 5.41
CA LYS A 74 -4.93 32.34 5.89
C LYS A 74 -4.95 31.68 7.28
N VAL A 75 -5.58 32.34 8.23
CA VAL A 75 -5.76 31.84 9.60
C VAL A 75 -6.66 30.61 9.57
N LEU A 76 -6.17 29.49 10.06
CA LEU A 76 -6.92 28.24 10.19
C LEU A 76 -7.73 28.20 11.48
N TYR A 77 -7.09 28.56 12.60
CA TYR A 77 -7.70 28.70 13.92
C TYR A 77 -6.81 29.55 14.82
N THR A 78 -7.41 30.09 15.87
CA THR A 78 -6.73 30.87 16.90
C THR A 78 -6.77 30.08 18.20
N LYS A 79 -5.63 29.95 18.87
CA LYS A 79 -5.53 29.32 20.20
C LYS A 79 -5.17 30.37 21.24
N ASP A 80 -5.90 30.39 22.35
CA ASP A 80 -5.52 31.17 23.49
C ASP A 80 -4.32 30.54 24.19
N LYS A 81 -3.35 31.36 24.57
CA LYS A 81 -2.20 30.97 25.37
C LYS A 81 -2.45 31.18 26.86
N GLU A 82 -1.64 30.55 27.69
CA GLU A 82 -1.74 30.69 29.16
C GLU A 82 -1.51 32.14 29.65
N ASP A 83 -0.76 32.95 28.88
CA ASP A 83 -0.50 34.37 29.13
C ASP A 83 -1.64 35.30 28.69
N GLY A 84 -2.77 34.75 28.22
CA GLY A 84 -3.91 35.50 27.69
C GLY A 84 -3.76 36.02 26.26
N SER A 85 -2.61 35.83 25.63
CA SER A 85 -2.41 36.19 24.22
C SER A 85 -3.01 35.15 23.28
N LYS A 86 -3.31 35.59 22.03
CA LYS A 86 -3.84 34.70 20.99
C LYS A 86 -2.77 34.31 19.98
N GLU A 87 -2.59 33.03 19.74
CA GLU A 87 -1.73 32.53 18.67
C GLU A 87 -2.56 32.06 17.48
N SER A 88 -2.41 32.73 16.35
CA SER A 88 -3.04 32.35 15.10
C SER A 88 -2.19 31.28 14.42
N LYS A 89 -2.80 30.16 14.03
CA LYS A 89 -2.17 29.10 13.25
C LYS A 89 -2.52 29.27 11.78
N THR A 90 -1.52 29.33 10.94
CA THR A 90 -1.64 29.48 9.49
C THR A 90 -1.01 28.29 8.77
N CYS A 91 -1.36 28.07 7.51
CA CYS A 91 -0.73 27.07 6.67
C CYS A 91 0.77 27.34 6.45
N ARG A 92 1.21 28.61 6.49
CA ARG A 92 2.61 29.00 6.28
C ARG A 92 3.56 28.35 7.28
N LYS A 93 3.20 28.28 8.56
CA LYS A 93 4.05 27.61 9.57
C LYS A 93 4.20 26.12 9.28
N ILE A 94 3.14 25.47 8.84
CA ILE A 94 3.17 24.05 8.46
C ILE A 94 4.01 23.88 7.19
N PHE A 95 3.79 24.71 6.17
CA PHE A 95 4.56 24.70 4.94
C PHE A 95 6.06 24.87 5.20
N GLN A 96 6.45 25.83 6.05
CA GLN A 96 7.85 26.05 6.42
C GLN A 96 8.45 24.83 7.16
N LEU A 97 7.70 24.21 8.07
CA LEU A 97 8.12 23.00 8.77
C LEU A 97 8.39 21.86 7.76
N GLU A 98 7.41 21.60 6.89
CA GLU A 98 7.50 20.53 5.90
C GLU A 98 8.63 20.78 4.90
N THR A 99 8.83 22.01 4.46
CA THR A 99 9.92 22.39 3.56
C THR A 99 11.30 22.20 4.20
N LYS A 100 11.46 22.60 5.48
CA LYS A 100 12.71 22.43 6.23
C LYS A 100 13.00 20.96 6.55
N LEU A 101 11.96 20.14 6.71
CA LEU A 101 12.10 18.72 6.97
C LEU A 101 12.47 17.90 5.73
N PHE A 102 12.07 18.38 4.55
CA PHE A 102 12.26 17.66 3.28
C PHE A 102 13.71 17.21 3.01
N PRO A 103 14.76 18.06 3.16
CA PRO A 103 16.15 17.63 2.99
C PRO A 103 16.52 16.45 3.91
N CYS A 104 16.08 16.49 5.18
CA CYS A 104 16.32 15.39 6.13
C CYS A 104 15.71 14.07 5.63
N LEU A 105 14.49 14.10 5.09
CA LEU A 105 13.84 12.91 4.55
C LEU A 105 14.53 12.38 3.30
N VAL A 106 15.06 13.28 2.47
CA VAL A 106 15.89 12.90 1.30
C VAL A 106 17.16 12.20 1.76
N ASP A 107 17.86 12.73 2.76
CA ASP A 107 19.07 12.13 3.32
C ASP A 107 18.78 10.77 3.95
N MET A 108 17.69 10.65 4.70
CA MET A 108 17.25 9.37 5.25
C MET A 108 16.97 8.32 4.17
N LYS A 109 16.29 8.71 3.09
CA LYS A 109 16.06 7.83 1.92
C LYS A 109 17.36 7.47 1.23
N PHE A 110 18.26 8.45 1.00
CA PHE A 110 19.53 8.23 0.36
C PHE A 110 20.43 7.29 1.19
N LYS A 111 20.52 7.49 2.49
CA LYS A 111 21.25 6.62 3.41
C LYS A 111 20.64 5.21 3.45
N GLY A 112 19.32 5.12 3.51
CA GLY A 112 18.60 3.86 3.63
C GLY A 112 18.84 3.12 4.95
N VAL A 113 18.20 1.98 5.14
CA VAL A 113 18.31 1.15 6.35
C VAL A 113 19.10 -0.10 6.04
N LYS A 114 20.16 -0.36 6.79
CA LYS A 114 21.04 -1.53 6.63
C LYS A 114 20.32 -2.80 7.08
N ILE A 115 20.43 -3.87 6.28
CA ILE A 115 19.79 -5.17 6.56
C ILE A 115 20.82 -6.30 6.43
N ASP A 116 20.75 -7.25 7.36
CA ASP A 116 21.50 -8.50 7.29
C ASP A 116 20.78 -9.48 6.33
N VAL A 117 21.24 -9.52 5.09
CA VAL A 117 20.64 -10.32 4.01
C VAL A 117 20.75 -11.82 4.30
N GLU A 118 21.89 -12.29 4.83
CA GLU A 118 22.08 -13.71 5.08
C GLU A 118 21.24 -14.18 6.29
N LYS A 119 21.15 -13.37 7.33
CA LYS A 119 20.23 -13.63 8.44
C LYS A 119 18.78 -13.63 7.96
N ALA A 120 18.41 -12.73 7.04
CA ALA A 120 17.06 -12.70 6.44
C ALA A 120 16.74 -13.98 5.67
N LYS A 121 17.65 -14.44 4.81
CA LYS A 121 17.49 -15.71 4.07
C LYS A 121 17.38 -16.91 5.03
N THR A 122 18.21 -16.95 6.06
CA THR A 122 18.19 -18.00 7.08
C THR A 122 16.87 -18.01 7.85
N LEU A 123 16.37 -16.83 8.23
CA LEU A 123 15.05 -16.68 8.86
C LEU A 123 13.93 -17.15 7.93
N GLY A 124 14.01 -16.86 6.64
CA GLY A 124 13.04 -17.34 5.66
C GLY A 124 12.96 -18.87 5.60
N LYS A 125 14.11 -19.55 5.54
CA LYS A 125 14.20 -21.03 5.60
C LYS A 125 13.64 -21.59 6.92
N TRP A 126 13.93 -20.96 8.04
CA TRP A 126 13.40 -21.37 9.34
C TRP A 126 11.87 -21.22 9.41
N LEU A 127 11.31 -20.12 8.88
CA LEU A 127 9.85 -19.92 8.82
C LEU A 127 9.16 -20.98 7.96
N ASP A 128 9.72 -21.33 6.81
CA ASP A 128 9.19 -22.42 5.97
C ASP A 128 9.23 -23.76 6.69
N LYS A 129 10.36 -24.11 7.29
CA LYS A 129 10.50 -25.36 8.07
C LYS A 129 9.44 -25.42 9.19
N ARG A 130 9.24 -24.31 9.91
CA ARG A 130 8.25 -24.23 10.98
C ARG A 130 6.81 -24.36 10.46
N LYS A 131 6.46 -23.67 9.36
CA LYS A 131 5.15 -23.81 8.70
C LYS A 131 4.90 -25.26 8.28
N ASN A 132 5.85 -25.85 7.57
CA ASN A 132 5.71 -27.21 7.07
C ASN A 132 5.60 -28.25 8.19
N ASN A 133 6.31 -28.07 9.30
CA ASN A 133 6.18 -28.94 10.47
C ASN A 133 4.79 -28.86 11.08
N LEU A 134 4.20 -27.66 11.21
CA LEU A 134 2.83 -27.49 11.70
C LEU A 134 1.81 -28.19 10.81
N LEU A 135 1.96 -28.07 9.48
CA LEU A 135 1.10 -28.74 8.52
C LEU A 135 1.26 -30.27 8.54
N LYS A 136 2.48 -30.77 8.68
CA LYS A 136 2.74 -32.21 8.85
C LYS A 136 2.06 -32.78 10.10
N ILE A 137 2.08 -32.04 11.23
CA ILE A 137 1.39 -32.45 12.46
C ILE A 137 -0.11 -32.51 12.22
N ILE A 138 -0.72 -31.49 11.58
CA ILE A 138 -2.16 -31.49 11.25
C ILE A 138 -2.47 -32.71 10.39
N LYS A 139 -1.72 -32.94 9.29
CA LYS A 139 -1.91 -34.07 8.38
C LYS A 139 -1.78 -35.42 9.05
N LYS A 140 -0.79 -35.59 9.96
CA LYS A 140 -0.58 -36.83 10.72
C LYS A 140 -1.80 -37.21 11.56
N HIS A 141 -2.42 -36.23 12.21
CA HIS A 141 -3.54 -36.45 13.15
C HIS A 141 -4.92 -36.49 12.47
N THR A 142 -5.10 -35.72 11.40
CA THR A 142 -6.42 -35.56 10.75
C THR A 142 -6.52 -36.25 9.39
N LYS A 143 -5.40 -36.72 8.83
CA LYS A 143 -5.25 -37.25 7.46
C LYS A 143 -5.62 -36.24 6.37
N ILE A 144 -5.83 -34.95 6.72
CA ILE A 144 -6.21 -33.86 5.80
C ILE A 144 -4.96 -33.05 5.44
N ASP A 145 -4.75 -32.83 4.17
CA ASP A 145 -3.72 -31.93 3.66
C ASP A 145 -4.29 -30.50 3.60
N VAL A 146 -3.88 -29.65 4.55
CA VAL A 146 -4.47 -28.33 4.72
C VAL A 146 -3.68 -27.28 3.96
N GLN A 147 -4.36 -26.59 3.05
CA GLN A 147 -3.87 -25.36 2.43
C GLN A 147 -4.37 -24.16 3.26
N ILE A 148 -3.46 -23.50 3.95
CA ILE A 148 -3.78 -22.51 4.99
C ILE A 148 -4.55 -21.27 4.52
N TRP A 149 -4.50 -20.94 3.23
CA TRP A 149 -5.22 -19.81 2.64
C TRP A 149 -6.48 -20.22 1.87
N ALA A 150 -6.63 -21.52 1.57
CA ALA A 150 -7.80 -22.04 0.86
C ALA A 150 -8.94 -22.35 1.85
N ALA A 151 -10.00 -21.57 1.80
CA ALA A 151 -11.14 -21.72 2.69
C ALA A 151 -11.82 -23.09 2.56
N SER A 152 -11.87 -23.68 1.36
CA SER A 152 -12.38 -25.02 1.10
C SER A 152 -11.57 -26.12 1.81
N SER A 153 -10.26 -25.98 1.84
CA SER A 153 -9.38 -26.91 2.53
C SER A 153 -9.56 -26.83 4.05
N ILE A 154 -9.69 -25.61 4.57
CA ILE A 154 -9.90 -25.42 6.02
C ILE A 154 -11.31 -25.88 6.41
N LYS A 155 -12.33 -25.71 5.55
CA LYS A 155 -13.69 -26.22 5.79
C LYS A 155 -13.69 -27.71 6.04
N LYS A 156 -12.96 -28.50 5.25
CA LYS A 156 -12.78 -29.96 5.47
C LYS A 156 -12.21 -30.26 6.85
N LEU A 157 -11.26 -29.46 7.33
CA LEU A 157 -10.70 -29.63 8.68
C LEU A 157 -11.73 -29.28 9.76
N LEU A 158 -12.51 -28.20 9.58
CA LEU A 158 -13.55 -27.82 10.53
C LEU A 158 -14.63 -28.93 10.64
N GLU A 159 -15.08 -29.46 9.52
CA GLU A 159 -16.03 -30.57 9.44
C GLU A 159 -15.50 -31.82 10.16
N HIS A 160 -14.25 -32.20 9.87
CA HIS A 160 -13.59 -33.33 10.54
C HIS A 160 -13.48 -33.13 12.06
N GLN A 161 -13.27 -31.89 12.51
CA GLN A 161 -13.18 -31.55 13.93
C GLN A 161 -14.54 -31.22 14.57
N LYS A 162 -15.67 -31.36 13.82
CA LYS A 162 -17.04 -31.03 14.25
C LYS A 162 -17.18 -29.58 14.76
N ILE A 163 -16.46 -28.64 14.16
CA ILE A 163 -16.48 -27.22 14.52
C ILE A 163 -17.48 -26.51 13.62
N THR A 164 -18.54 -25.95 14.21
CA THR A 164 -19.65 -25.30 13.51
C THR A 164 -19.85 -23.84 13.91
N ASP A 165 -19.17 -23.35 14.93
CA ASP A 165 -19.31 -22.02 15.54
C ASP A 165 -18.59 -20.89 14.79
N TYR A 166 -18.31 -21.06 13.50
CA TYR A 166 -17.68 -20.05 12.67
C TYR A 166 -18.67 -19.22 11.87
N LYS A 167 -18.35 -17.96 11.63
CA LYS A 167 -19.12 -17.10 10.73
C LYS A 167 -18.83 -17.46 9.27
N LYS A 168 -19.84 -17.40 8.43
CA LYS A 168 -19.69 -17.52 6.97
C LYS A 168 -19.24 -16.18 6.36
N THR A 169 -18.64 -16.22 5.19
CA THR A 169 -18.38 -15.00 4.39
C THR A 169 -19.72 -14.43 3.89
N LYS A 170 -19.69 -13.18 3.43
CA LYS A 170 -20.91 -12.57 2.86
C LYS A 170 -21.37 -13.35 1.64
N ASP A 171 -22.67 -13.40 1.45
CA ASP A 171 -23.29 -13.96 0.25
C ASP A 171 -22.80 -13.23 -1.00
N ARG A 172 -22.75 -13.92 -2.11
CA ARG A 172 -22.30 -13.37 -3.37
C ARG A 172 -23.48 -13.12 -4.28
N THR A 173 -23.46 -11.98 -4.94
CA THR A 173 -24.42 -11.66 -5.98
C THR A 173 -23.88 -12.15 -7.31
N LYS A 174 -24.56 -13.09 -7.95
CA LYS A 174 -24.23 -13.59 -9.29
C LYS A 174 -25.11 -12.92 -10.32
N LYS A 175 -24.53 -12.31 -11.33
CA LYS A 175 -25.26 -11.78 -12.48
C LYS A 175 -25.79 -12.95 -13.31
N LEU A 176 -27.10 -12.99 -13.54
CA LEU A 176 -27.73 -13.99 -14.39
C LEU A 176 -27.37 -13.71 -15.85
N LYS A 177 -27.07 -14.77 -16.59
CA LYS A 177 -26.74 -14.73 -18.02
C LYS A 177 -27.69 -15.65 -18.79
N ASP A 178 -28.00 -15.27 -20.03
CA ASP A 178 -28.76 -16.10 -20.96
C ASP A 178 -27.89 -17.26 -21.51
N LYS A 179 -28.50 -18.11 -22.33
CA LYS A 179 -27.82 -19.25 -22.98
C LYS A 179 -26.64 -18.81 -23.89
N LYS A 180 -26.57 -17.52 -24.28
CA LYS A 180 -25.52 -16.94 -25.12
C LYS A 180 -24.47 -16.20 -24.27
N GLY A 181 -24.53 -16.25 -22.94
CA GLY A 181 -23.59 -15.62 -22.02
C GLY A 181 -23.80 -14.11 -21.79
N LYS A 182 -24.87 -13.51 -22.34
CA LYS A 182 -25.21 -12.09 -22.15
C LYS A 182 -25.94 -11.90 -20.80
N PRO A 183 -25.72 -10.78 -20.09
CA PRO A 183 -26.43 -10.51 -18.85
C PRO A 183 -27.93 -10.32 -19.11
N ILE A 184 -28.77 -10.95 -18.29
CA ILE A 184 -30.23 -10.80 -18.34
C ILE A 184 -30.57 -9.48 -17.67
N ILE A 185 -31.26 -8.59 -18.40
CA ILE A 185 -31.73 -7.30 -17.90
C ILE A 185 -33.18 -7.44 -17.46
N ASP A 186 -33.49 -6.91 -16.30
CA ASP A 186 -34.86 -6.79 -15.80
C ASP A 186 -35.61 -5.74 -16.63
N LYS A 187 -36.75 -6.12 -17.20
CA LYS A 187 -37.51 -5.25 -18.12
C LYS A 187 -38.16 -4.04 -17.44
N GLU A 188 -38.46 -4.14 -16.13
CA GLU A 188 -39.12 -3.06 -15.39
C GLU A 188 -38.12 -2.07 -14.80
N THR A 189 -36.97 -2.56 -14.31
CA THR A 189 -35.99 -1.73 -13.62
C THR A 189 -34.79 -1.35 -14.47
N GLY A 190 -34.60 -1.95 -15.63
CA GLY A 190 -33.43 -1.75 -16.52
C GLY A 190 -32.11 -2.27 -15.91
N LYS A 191 -32.15 -2.94 -14.75
CA LYS A 191 -30.96 -3.43 -14.05
C LYS A 191 -30.68 -4.89 -14.41
N ILE A 192 -29.41 -5.29 -14.31
CA ILE A 192 -29.02 -6.69 -14.52
C ILE A 192 -29.64 -7.55 -13.42
N LYS A 193 -30.38 -8.59 -13.79
CA LYS A 193 -30.90 -9.57 -12.83
C LYS A 193 -29.77 -10.28 -12.13
N THR A 194 -29.89 -10.40 -10.81
CA THR A 194 -28.89 -11.01 -9.93
C THR A 194 -29.56 -12.05 -9.05
N GLU A 195 -28.81 -13.09 -8.77
CA GLU A 195 -29.16 -14.15 -7.80
C GLU A 195 -28.23 -14.06 -6.60
N ILE A 196 -28.78 -14.17 -5.40
CA ILE A 196 -27.98 -14.22 -4.17
C ILE A 196 -27.60 -15.68 -3.94
N ILE A 197 -26.29 -15.96 -3.95
CA ILE A 197 -25.74 -17.26 -3.62
C ILE A 197 -25.27 -17.22 -2.17
N GLU A 198 -25.91 -17.98 -1.31
CA GLU A 198 -25.49 -18.12 0.08
C GLU A 198 -24.06 -18.65 0.17
N SER A 199 -23.24 -17.99 0.96
CA SER A 199 -21.88 -18.42 1.17
C SER A 199 -21.80 -19.57 2.17
N THR A 200 -21.21 -20.68 1.75
CA THR A 200 -20.81 -21.78 2.64
C THR A 200 -19.37 -21.69 3.12
N THR A 201 -18.68 -20.63 2.72
CA THR A 201 -17.23 -20.44 2.98
C THR A 201 -17.01 -19.91 4.40
N PRO A 202 -16.18 -20.58 5.23
CA PRO A 202 -15.88 -20.12 6.58
C PRO A 202 -15.07 -18.80 6.55
N LYS A 203 -15.48 -17.84 7.37
CA LYS A 203 -14.72 -16.62 7.65
C LYS A 203 -13.92 -16.85 8.92
N LEU A 204 -12.61 -16.99 8.81
CA LEU A 204 -11.68 -17.28 9.91
C LEU A 204 -10.72 -16.12 10.14
N PRO A 205 -11.19 -15.04 10.80
CA PRO A 205 -10.33 -13.92 11.16
C PRO A 205 -9.30 -14.35 12.20
N LYS A 206 -8.24 -13.54 12.33
CA LYS A 206 -7.13 -13.81 13.24
C LYS A 206 -7.61 -14.00 14.69
N ASP A 207 -8.54 -13.18 15.14
CA ASP A 207 -9.06 -13.23 16.51
C ASP A 207 -9.83 -14.52 16.78
N TYR A 208 -10.68 -14.97 15.85
CA TYR A 208 -11.33 -16.26 15.95
C TYR A 208 -10.35 -17.41 16.08
N LEU A 209 -9.32 -17.46 15.22
CA LEU A 209 -8.28 -18.50 15.28
C LEU A 209 -7.45 -18.44 16.58
N LYS A 210 -7.30 -17.26 17.17
CA LYS A 210 -6.55 -17.05 18.40
C LYS A 210 -7.33 -17.45 19.66
N THR A 211 -8.64 -17.19 19.70
CA THR A 211 -9.48 -17.42 20.89
C THR A 211 -10.11 -18.81 20.92
N HIS A 212 -10.22 -19.48 19.79
CA HIS A 212 -10.84 -20.79 19.71
C HIS A 212 -9.99 -21.86 20.43
N LYS A 213 -10.65 -22.79 21.16
CA LYS A 213 -9.97 -23.83 21.98
C LYS A 213 -9.28 -24.94 21.18
N ASN A 214 -9.60 -25.09 19.87
CA ASN A 214 -9.05 -26.17 19.05
C ASN A 214 -7.58 -25.94 18.68
N ARG A 215 -6.71 -26.89 19.03
CA ARG A 215 -5.25 -26.83 18.78
C ARG A 215 -4.87 -26.71 17.29
N PHE A 216 -5.65 -27.30 16.39
CA PHE A 216 -5.32 -27.27 14.96
C PHE A 216 -5.59 -25.89 14.36
N LEU A 217 -6.60 -25.16 14.86
CA LEU A 217 -6.84 -23.77 14.46
C LEU A 217 -5.70 -22.84 14.92
N HIS A 218 -5.14 -23.08 16.11
CA HIS A 218 -3.94 -22.38 16.55
C HIS A 218 -2.71 -22.72 15.67
N MET A 219 -2.59 -23.98 15.23
CA MET A 219 -1.52 -24.37 14.31
C MET A 219 -1.67 -23.70 12.95
N ILE A 220 -2.89 -23.58 12.41
CA ILE A 220 -3.18 -22.83 11.19
C ILE A 220 -2.82 -21.36 11.37
N LEU A 221 -3.20 -20.73 12.49
CA LEU A 221 -2.83 -19.36 12.78
C LEU A 221 -1.30 -19.16 12.76
N LYS A 222 -0.57 -20.00 13.47
CA LYS A 222 0.91 -19.94 13.50
C LYS A 222 1.52 -20.21 12.11
N ALA A 223 0.96 -21.15 11.34
CA ALA A 223 1.41 -21.41 9.97
C ALA A 223 1.17 -20.21 9.04
N ARG A 224 0.00 -19.53 9.13
CA ARG A 224 -0.28 -18.28 8.43
C ARG A 224 0.66 -17.16 8.83
N GLU A 225 0.99 -17.03 10.11
CA GLU A 225 1.94 -16.03 10.59
C GLU A 225 3.35 -16.27 10.02
N CYS A 226 3.82 -17.53 9.98
CA CYS A 226 5.08 -17.88 9.36
C CYS A 226 5.09 -17.60 7.85
N ASP A 227 4.04 -18.01 7.14
CA ASP A 227 3.91 -17.83 5.70
C ASP A 227 3.87 -16.34 5.31
N LYS A 228 3.05 -15.54 6.01
CA LYS A 228 3.00 -14.09 5.81
C LYS A 228 4.33 -13.42 6.13
N ALA A 229 4.99 -13.81 7.22
CA ALA A 229 6.29 -13.26 7.59
C ALA A 229 7.34 -13.52 6.51
N LYS A 230 7.39 -14.72 5.95
CA LYS A 230 8.30 -15.04 4.86
C LYS A 230 7.93 -14.28 3.58
N ASN A 231 6.74 -14.52 3.04
CA ASN A 231 6.41 -14.07 1.69
C ASN A 231 6.19 -12.55 1.61
N THR A 232 5.54 -11.95 2.62
CA THR A 232 5.24 -10.51 2.58
C THR A 232 6.41 -9.67 3.08
N PHE A 233 7.09 -10.12 4.16
CA PHE A 233 8.13 -9.28 4.75
C PHE A 233 9.52 -9.70 4.29
N ILE A 234 9.95 -10.96 4.41
CA ILE A 234 11.33 -11.31 4.05
C ILE A 234 11.55 -11.21 2.55
N GLU A 235 10.77 -11.91 1.74
CA GLU A 235 10.91 -11.88 0.28
C GLU A 235 10.60 -10.50 -0.29
N GLY A 236 9.54 -9.84 0.25
CA GLY A 236 9.22 -8.46 -0.11
C GLY A 236 10.35 -7.48 0.20
N LEU A 237 10.99 -7.57 1.37
CA LEU A 237 12.11 -6.70 1.73
C LEU A 237 13.36 -6.99 0.90
N LEU A 238 13.70 -8.28 0.68
CA LEU A 238 14.87 -8.67 -0.09
C LEU A 238 14.81 -8.18 -1.54
N GLY A 239 13.62 -8.07 -2.13
CA GLY A 239 13.42 -7.50 -3.46
C GLY A 239 13.78 -6.00 -3.58
N PHE A 240 13.85 -5.28 -2.47
CA PHE A 240 14.22 -3.87 -2.42
C PHE A 240 15.65 -3.61 -1.91
N VAL A 241 16.43 -4.67 -1.65
CA VAL A 241 17.80 -4.49 -1.15
C VAL A 241 18.72 -4.05 -2.28
N HIS A 242 19.39 -2.93 -2.07
CA HIS A 242 20.47 -2.44 -2.92
C HIS A 242 21.72 -2.24 -2.05
N LYS A 243 22.83 -2.90 -2.40
CA LYS A 243 24.11 -2.81 -1.66
C LYS A 243 23.96 -3.01 -0.12
N GLY A 244 23.11 -3.97 0.28
CA GLY A 244 22.89 -4.29 1.70
C GLY A 244 21.97 -3.32 2.44
N ARG A 245 21.31 -2.40 1.74
CA ARG A 245 20.39 -1.40 2.33
C ARG A 245 19.05 -1.39 1.61
N ILE A 246 18.02 -0.93 2.32
CA ILE A 246 16.68 -0.70 1.80
C ILE A 246 16.41 0.80 1.80
N HIS A 247 16.07 1.35 0.63
CA HIS A 247 15.81 2.77 0.40
C HIS A 247 14.31 2.99 0.19
N ALA A 248 13.54 2.89 1.28
CA ALA A 248 12.09 3.07 1.23
C ALA A 248 11.70 4.52 0.87
N ASP A 249 10.60 4.66 0.12
CA ASP A 249 10.00 5.98 -0.10
C ASP A 249 9.34 6.47 1.17
N ILE A 250 9.62 7.72 1.56
CA ILE A 250 9.01 8.38 2.70
C ILE A 250 8.01 9.40 2.17
N ASN A 251 6.74 9.13 2.35
CA ASN A 251 5.67 10.03 1.92
C ASN A 251 5.34 11.00 3.07
N GLN A 252 5.75 12.24 2.92
CA GLN A 252 5.58 13.30 3.91
C GLN A 252 4.14 13.79 3.97
N ILE A 253 3.53 14.01 2.82
CA ILE A 253 2.17 14.53 2.67
C ILE A 253 1.31 13.58 1.83
N ARG A 254 0.01 13.81 1.84
CA ARG A 254 -0.92 13.08 0.99
C ARG A 254 -0.73 13.43 -0.48
N SER A 255 -0.61 12.41 -1.33
CA SER A 255 -0.60 12.52 -2.79
C SER A 255 -1.50 11.46 -3.41
N ASP A 256 -1.64 11.46 -4.74
CA ASP A 256 -2.37 10.41 -5.47
C ASP A 256 -1.67 9.04 -5.38
N GLN A 257 -0.37 9.04 -5.10
CA GLN A 257 0.46 7.82 -5.00
C GLN A 257 0.61 7.31 -3.57
N GLY A 258 0.16 8.04 -2.55
CA GLY A 258 0.31 7.62 -1.16
C GLY A 258 0.18 8.77 -0.17
N GLY A 259 0.75 8.57 1.03
CA GLY A 259 0.69 9.53 2.12
C GLY A 259 -0.55 9.41 2.99
N THR A 260 -0.60 10.19 4.05
CA THR A 260 -1.70 10.22 5.01
C THR A 260 -2.31 11.61 5.09
N VAL A 261 -3.60 11.70 5.44
CA VAL A 261 -4.29 12.98 5.69
C VAL A 261 -4.08 13.48 7.12
N THR A 262 -3.40 12.70 7.96
CA THR A 262 -3.25 12.97 9.40
C THR A 262 -1.94 13.64 9.77
N GLY A 263 -1.09 14.02 8.78
CA GLY A 263 0.24 14.58 9.02
C GLY A 263 1.29 13.57 9.50
N ARG A 264 0.96 12.26 9.50
CA ARG A 264 1.96 11.21 9.77
C ARG A 264 2.70 10.85 8.50
N PHE A 265 3.98 10.53 8.61
CA PHE A 265 4.68 9.91 7.49
C PHE A 265 4.09 8.55 7.16
N SER A 266 4.10 8.19 5.90
CA SER A 266 3.89 6.82 5.47
C SER A 266 5.07 6.37 4.61
N MET A 267 5.30 5.05 4.56
CA MET A 267 6.37 4.49 3.75
C MET A 267 5.80 3.57 2.68
N SER A 268 6.49 3.53 1.54
CA SER A 268 6.19 2.65 0.42
C SER A 268 7.50 2.18 -0.22
N ASN A 269 7.46 1.14 -1.02
CA ASN A 269 8.58 0.61 -1.80
C ASN A 269 9.88 0.34 -1.00
N PRO A 270 9.86 -0.44 0.10
CA PRO A 270 8.74 -1.11 0.78
C PRO A 270 8.17 -0.31 1.96
N ASN A 271 7.00 -0.74 2.49
CA ASN A 271 6.47 -0.15 3.71
C ASN A 271 7.13 -0.74 4.97
N LEU A 272 8.18 -0.10 5.45
CA LEU A 272 8.92 -0.53 6.66
C LEU A 272 8.12 -0.36 7.96
N GLN A 273 7.10 0.50 7.98
CA GLN A 273 6.26 0.70 9.16
C GLN A 273 5.34 -0.49 9.47
N GLN A 274 5.14 -1.40 8.51
CA GLN A 274 4.31 -2.59 8.68
C GLN A 274 5.07 -3.80 9.22
N ILE A 275 6.37 -3.68 9.47
CA ILE A 275 7.18 -4.77 10.01
C ILE A 275 6.64 -5.17 11.38
N PRO A 276 6.35 -6.46 11.61
CA PRO A 276 5.80 -6.93 12.89
C PRO A 276 6.70 -6.58 14.06
N ALA A 277 6.10 -6.05 15.14
CA ALA A 277 6.84 -5.68 16.34
C ALA A 277 6.72 -6.72 17.46
N LYS A 278 5.57 -7.42 17.52
CA LYS A 278 5.21 -8.28 18.62
C LYS A 278 5.42 -9.77 18.29
N GLY A 279 5.60 -10.57 19.34
CA GLY A 279 5.78 -12.02 19.23
C GLY A 279 7.19 -12.43 18.77
N MET A 280 7.43 -13.74 18.75
CA MET A 280 8.75 -14.30 18.41
C MET A 280 9.17 -13.97 16.97
N VAL A 281 8.24 -14.06 16.03
CA VAL A 281 8.49 -13.73 14.62
C VAL A 281 8.84 -12.25 14.47
N GLY A 282 8.08 -11.35 15.14
CA GLY A 282 8.33 -9.93 15.11
C GLY A 282 9.70 -9.53 15.66
N LYS A 283 10.11 -10.12 16.78
CA LYS A 283 11.46 -9.90 17.33
C LYS A 283 12.54 -10.29 16.31
N LYS A 284 12.47 -11.52 15.76
CA LYS A 284 13.43 -11.99 14.75
C LYS A 284 13.44 -11.13 13.47
N MET A 285 12.29 -10.60 13.05
CA MET A 285 12.22 -9.69 11.91
C MET A 285 12.93 -8.37 12.17
N ARG A 286 12.79 -7.80 13.36
CA ARG A 286 13.49 -6.55 13.72
C ARG A 286 15.00 -6.73 13.86
N GLU A 287 15.47 -7.88 14.31
CA GLU A 287 16.89 -8.22 14.37
C GLU A 287 17.59 -8.33 13.01
N LEU A 288 16.84 -8.27 11.90
CA LEU A 288 17.42 -8.20 10.56
C LEU A 288 17.98 -6.83 10.23
N PHE A 289 17.44 -5.79 10.86
CA PHE A 289 17.93 -4.43 10.69
C PHE A 289 19.08 -4.20 11.64
N ILE A 290 20.21 -3.77 11.11
CA ILE A 290 21.44 -3.59 11.87
C ILE A 290 21.87 -2.12 11.79
N PRO A 291 22.36 -1.53 12.89
CA PRO A 291 22.89 -0.17 12.86
C PRO A 291 24.20 -0.12 12.05
N ASP A 292 24.60 1.07 11.65
CA ASP A 292 25.93 1.30 11.09
C ASP A 292 26.97 1.20 12.22
N GLU A 293 28.23 1.02 11.82
CA GLU A 293 29.34 0.98 12.76
C GLU A 293 29.38 2.26 13.62
N GLY A 294 29.57 2.10 14.93
CA GLY A 294 29.52 3.21 15.87
C GLY A 294 28.12 3.75 16.19
N CYS A 295 27.05 3.17 15.63
CA CYS A 295 25.67 3.57 15.87
C CYS A 295 24.92 2.51 16.69
N THR A 296 23.87 2.93 17.40
CA THR A 296 22.93 2.06 18.10
C THR A 296 21.50 2.38 17.68
N TRP A 297 20.58 1.45 17.91
CA TRP A 297 19.15 1.73 17.77
C TRP A 297 18.66 2.50 19.00
N GLY A 298 17.93 3.60 18.75
CA GLY A 298 17.24 4.35 19.79
C GLY A 298 15.89 3.72 20.18
#